data_a5515056777c5b41b5c1c8ea3e91c279
#
_entry.id   a5515056777c5b41b5c1c8ea3e91c279
#
_cell.length_a   1.000
_cell.length_b   1.000
_cell.length_c   1.000
_cell.angle_alpha   90.00
_cell.angle_beta   90.00
_cell.angle_gamma   90.00
#
_symmetry.space_group_name_H-M   'P 1'
#
loop_
_entity.id
_entity.type
_entity.pdbx_description
1 polymer ?
#
loop_
_entity_poly.entity_id
_entity_poly.type
_entity_poly.pdbx_seq_one_letter_code
_entity_poly.pdbx_strand_id
1 'polypeptide(L)'
;MKMQYRLLIIIVGLMAVVSFFYWRWPIMTGKLNGQTIYLAVLNSFHVKDSHAHPQFMLIDDDSGKGIYKIREICERVGVKATFAVVPAFLDSARCDSLKKWQQEGYGIALHSYDHGRWKDWTKEEVVSDIDRSLAFLRERGFETNKINLVVTPGFYNTRAIRSAVATKGMKMIMGANVVNPDTTTSQWGRLFIKKETDIDETRGVLLRAKEKKGFVVFGTHSSIPDEFSAEKTEEILRIAHQIGLKLK
;
A
#
# COMPACT_ATOMS: atom_id res chain seq x y z
N MET A 1 36.43 -37.17 -14.68
CA MET A 1 36.58 -35.73 -15.04
C MET A 1 35.29 -35.10 -15.56
N LYS A 2 34.61 -35.62 -16.60
CA LYS A 2 33.36 -35.01 -17.16
C LYS A 2 32.16 -34.92 -16.19
N MET A 3 32.00 -35.83 -15.24
CA MET A 3 30.89 -35.86 -14.29
C MET A 3 31.05 -34.80 -13.19
N GLN A 4 32.28 -34.56 -12.72
CA GLN A 4 32.57 -33.53 -11.70
C GLN A 4 32.35 -32.11 -12.23
N TYR A 5 32.67 -31.84 -13.50
CA TYR A 5 32.42 -30.54 -14.14
C TYR A 5 30.90 -30.28 -14.30
N ARG A 6 30.10 -31.29 -14.64
CA ARG A 6 28.65 -31.17 -14.74
C ARG A 6 28.01 -30.86 -13.38
N LEU A 7 28.47 -31.54 -12.33
CA LEU A 7 28.00 -31.28 -10.96
C LEU A 7 28.39 -29.85 -10.51
N LEU A 8 29.59 -29.40 -10.79
CA LEU A 8 30.04 -28.03 -10.48
C LEU A 8 29.21 -26.98 -11.20
N ILE A 9 28.88 -27.14 -12.47
CA ILE A 9 28.04 -26.22 -13.25
C ILE A 9 26.64 -26.16 -12.69
N ILE A 10 26.07 -27.29 -12.27
CA ILE A 10 24.73 -27.36 -11.64
C ILE A 10 24.77 -26.61 -10.31
N ILE A 11 25.79 -26.83 -9.48
CA ILE A 11 25.92 -26.16 -8.16
C ILE A 11 26.08 -24.64 -8.34
N VAL A 12 26.95 -24.21 -9.25
CA VAL A 12 27.16 -22.78 -9.55
C VAL A 12 25.88 -22.15 -10.11
N GLY A 13 25.16 -22.85 -10.99
CA GLY A 13 23.87 -22.42 -11.51
C GLY A 13 22.80 -22.29 -10.41
N LEU A 14 22.70 -23.27 -9.51
CA LEU A 14 21.80 -23.22 -8.36
C LEU A 14 22.17 -22.09 -7.39
N MET A 15 23.46 -21.91 -7.10
CA MET A 15 23.92 -20.79 -6.25
C MET A 15 23.63 -19.43 -6.89
N ALA A 16 23.81 -19.28 -8.20
CA ALA A 16 23.47 -18.05 -8.93
C ALA A 16 21.95 -17.77 -8.88
N VAL A 17 21.12 -18.82 -9.06
CA VAL A 17 19.66 -18.72 -8.94
C VAL A 17 19.27 -18.35 -7.51
N VAL A 18 19.81 -19.01 -6.48
CA VAL A 18 19.55 -18.72 -5.08
C VAL A 18 20.01 -17.30 -4.72
N SER A 19 21.20 -16.88 -5.17
CA SER A 19 21.70 -15.52 -4.98
C SER A 19 20.81 -14.50 -5.67
N PHE A 20 20.40 -14.76 -6.91
CA PHE A 20 19.48 -13.88 -7.62
C PHE A 20 18.16 -13.69 -6.86
N PHE A 21 17.55 -14.80 -6.39
CA PHE A 21 16.34 -14.72 -5.59
C PHE A 21 16.59 -14.05 -4.23
N TYR A 22 17.67 -14.36 -3.53
CA TYR A 22 18.01 -13.75 -2.25
C TYR A 22 18.17 -12.22 -2.35
N TRP A 23 18.86 -11.72 -3.39
CA TRP A 23 19.09 -10.29 -3.59
C TRP A 23 17.89 -9.56 -4.20
N ARG A 24 17.14 -10.20 -5.09
CA ARG A 24 15.98 -9.58 -5.76
C ARG A 24 14.63 -9.91 -5.14
N TRP A 25 14.56 -10.94 -4.30
CA TRP A 25 13.28 -11.32 -3.71
C TRP A 25 12.77 -10.23 -2.79
N PRO A 26 11.52 -9.77 -2.96
CA PRO A 26 10.91 -8.75 -2.11
C PRO A 26 10.80 -9.24 -0.67
N ILE A 27 10.85 -8.31 0.27
CA ILE A 27 10.60 -8.61 1.68
C ILE A 27 9.11 -8.92 1.80
N MET A 28 8.80 -10.18 2.07
CA MET A 28 7.44 -10.64 2.37
C MET A 28 7.26 -10.71 3.88
N THR A 29 6.04 -10.44 4.34
CA THR A 29 5.70 -10.40 5.77
C THR A 29 4.37 -11.09 6.02
N GLY A 30 4.19 -11.63 7.22
CA GLY A 30 2.93 -12.25 7.62
C GLY A 30 2.53 -13.48 6.77
N LYS A 31 1.24 -13.76 6.72
CA LYS A 31 0.72 -14.92 5.97
C LYS A 31 0.89 -14.75 4.46
N LEU A 32 1.51 -15.73 3.83
CA LEU A 32 1.59 -15.80 2.37
C LEU A 32 0.19 -16.07 1.80
N ASN A 33 -0.20 -15.25 0.85
CA ASN A 33 -1.40 -15.44 0.05
C ASN A 33 -1.07 -15.28 -1.45
N GLY A 34 -2.01 -15.65 -2.32
CA GLY A 34 -1.79 -15.60 -3.77
C GLY A 34 -1.41 -14.21 -4.28
N GLN A 35 -1.91 -13.14 -3.68
CA GLN A 35 -1.56 -11.76 -4.06
C GLN A 35 -0.14 -11.40 -3.62
N THR A 36 0.29 -11.86 -2.44
CA THR A 36 1.66 -11.68 -1.95
C THR A 36 2.65 -12.34 -2.89
N ILE A 37 2.39 -13.60 -3.30
CA ILE A 37 3.25 -14.31 -4.24
C ILE A 37 3.26 -13.62 -5.61
N TYR A 38 2.08 -13.27 -6.14
CA TYR A 38 1.95 -12.56 -7.41
C TYR A 38 2.77 -11.26 -7.43
N LEU A 39 2.60 -10.42 -6.42
CA LEU A 39 3.29 -9.14 -6.37
C LEU A 39 4.78 -9.30 -6.09
N ALA A 40 5.18 -10.29 -5.30
CA ALA A 40 6.58 -10.62 -5.07
C ALA A 40 7.28 -11.03 -6.37
N VAL A 41 6.65 -11.89 -7.17
CA VAL A 41 7.16 -12.28 -8.50
C VAL A 41 7.25 -11.07 -9.43
N LEU A 42 6.18 -10.26 -9.50
CA LEU A 42 6.18 -9.05 -10.35
C LEU A 42 7.32 -8.10 -9.95
N ASN A 43 7.48 -7.85 -8.65
CA ASN A 43 8.52 -6.95 -8.12
C ASN A 43 9.94 -7.49 -8.31
N SER A 44 10.14 -8.81 -8.41
CA SER A 44 11.47 -9.40 -8.66
C SER A 44 12.02 -9.06 -10.05
N PHE A 45 11.16 -8.75 -11.01
CA PHE A 45 11.52 -8.31 -12.36
C PHE A 45 11.58 -6.78 -12.48
N HIS A 46 11.17 -6.04 -11.46
CA HIS A 46 11.19 -4.59 -11.51
C HIS A 46 12.63 -4.05 -11.52
N VAL A 47 12.91 -3.16 -12.46
CA VAL A 47 14.16 -2.40 -12.48
C VAL A 47 13.99 -1.20 -11.56
N LYS A 48 14.64 -1.27 -10.41
CA LYS A 48 14.53 -0.25 -9.39
C LYS A 48 15.11 1.07 -9.85
N ASP A 49 14.44 2.17 -9.51
CA ASP A 49 14.97 3.51 -9.70
C ASP A 49 16.31 3.66 -8.93
N SER A 50 17.38 4.03 -9.64
CA SER A 50 18.70 4.26 -9.04
C SER A 50 18.71 5.36 -7.98
N HIS A 51 17.79 6.32 -8.07
CA HIS A 51 17.58 7.41 -7.10
C HIS A 51 16.56 7.08 -6.01
N ALA A 52 16.05 5.83 -5.95
CA ALA A 52 15.12 5.43 -4.92
C ALA A 52 15.69 5.66 -3.51
N HIS A 53 14.87 6.21 -2.66
CA HIS A 53 15.15 6.37 -1.23
C HIS A 53 14.21 5.45 -0.42
N PRO A 54 14.61 5.02 0.79
CA PRO A 54 13.71 4.30 1.65
C PRO A 54 12.54 5.21 2.05
N GLN A 55 11.31 4.75 1.80
CA GLN A 55 10.10 5.55 2.01
C GLN A 55 9.02 4.73 2.71
N PHE A 56 8.07 5.44 3.33
CA PHE A 56 6.84 4.84 3.83
C PHE A 56 5.62 5.72 3.52
N MET A 57 4.44 5.12 3.57
CA MET A 57 3.13 5.76 3.47
C MET A 57 2.20 5.10 4.47
N LEU A 58 1.37 5.88 5.16
CA LEU A 58 0.23 5.37 5.91
C LEU A 58 -1.04 5.55 5.10
N ILE A 59 -1.84 4.49 4.98
CA ILE A 59 -3.18 4.54 4.40
C ILE A 59 -4.19 4.02 5.41
N ASP A 60 -5.26 4.79 5.60
CA ASP A 60 -6.40 4.40 6.41
C ASP A 60 -7.63 4.18 5.53
N ASP A 61 -8.24 3.00 5.63
CA ASP A 61 -9.36 2.59 4.79
C ASP A 61 -10.72 3.03 5.37
N ASP A 62 -11.76 2.98 4.53
CA ASP A 62 -13.19 3.13 4.83
C ASP A 62 -13.67 4.54 5.21
N SER A 63 -12.78 5.46 5.54
CA SER A 63 -13.10 6.86 5.90
C SER A 63 -14.23 7.03 6.92
N GLY A 64 -14.32 6.13 7.89
CA GLY A 64 -15.23 6.26 9.03
C GLY A 64 -14.73 7.29 10.07
N LYS A 65 -15.35 7.32 11.26
CA LYS A 65 -14.98 8.28 12.31
C LYS A 65 -13.54 8.15 12.83
N GLY A 66 -12.90 7.01 12.63
CA GLY A 66 -11.49 6.76 13.00
C GLY A 66 -10.48 7.68 12.32
N ILE A 67 -10.84 8.30 11.19
CA ILE A 67 -9.95 9.24 10.48
C ILE A 67 -9.42 10.38 11.37
N TYR A 68 -10.21 10.84 12.34
CA TYR A 68 -9.79 11.88 13.29
C TYR A 68 -8.65 11.37 14.20
N LYS A 69 -8.73 10.09 14.60
CA LYS A 69 -7.66 9.48 15.41
C LYS A 69 -6.37 9.29 14.63
N ILE A 70 -6.48 8.90 13.36
CA ILE A 70 -5.31 8.85 12.46
C ILE A 70 -4.70 10.24 12.30
N ARG A 71 -5.53 11.28 12.14
CA ARG A 71 -5.06 12.66 12.05
C ARG A 71 -4.26 13.07 13.29
N GLU A 72 -4.78 12.81 14.51
CA GLU A 72 -4.08 13.09 15.76
C GLU A 72 -2.72 12.38 15.85
N ILE A 73 -2.67 11.09 15.50
CA ILE A 73 -1.43 10.31 15.49
C ILE A 73 -0.42 10.93 14.52
N CYS A 74 -0.86 11.25 13.31
CA CYS A 74 0.00 11.86 12.29
C CYS A 74 0.59 13.20 12.75
N GLU A 75 -0.21 14.03 13.42
CA GLU A 75 0.26 15.31 13.97
C GLU A 75 1.30 15.12 15.09
N ARG A 76 1.10 14.14 15.98
CA ARG A 76 2.08 13.84 17.04
C ARG A 76 3.40 13.30 16.52
N VAL A 77 3.36 12.55 15.41
CA VAL A 77 4.57 11.97 14.80
C VAL A 77 5.23 12.93 13.79
N GLY A 78 4.49 13.94 13.33
CA GLY A 78 4.97 14.87 12.30
C GLY A 78 4.94 14.29 10.88
N VAL A 79 3.98 13.39 10.60
CA VAL A 79 3.80 12.75 9.28
C VAL A 79 2.41 13.04 8.71
N LYS A 80 2.17 12.62 7.47
CA LYS A 80 0.86 12.70 6.82
C LYS A 80 0.37 11.29 6.49
N ALA A 81 -0.95 11.11 6.46
CA ALA A 81 -1.60 9.89 5.99
C ALA A 81 -2.30 10.12 4.65
N THR A 82 -2.65 9.03 4.00
CA THR A 82 -3.61 8.98 2.90
C THR A 82 -4.88 8.32 3.39
N PHE A 83 -6.04 8.92 3.11
CA PHE A 83 -7.34 8.36 3.44
C PHE A 83 -7.97 7.73 2.20
N ALA A 84 -8.21 6.43 2.23
CA ALA A 84 -8.91 5.71 1.18
C ALA A 84 -10.42 5.84 1.42
N VAL A 85 -11.04 6.74 0.67
CA VAL A 85 -12.41 7.18 0.94
C VAL A 85 -13.44 6.34 0.20
N VAL A 86 -14.54 6.06 0.88
CA VAL A 86 -15.78 5.51 0.34
C VAL A 86 -16.79 6.65 0.25
N PRO A 87 -17.00 7.27 -0.92
CA PRO A 87 -17.83 8.47 -1.08
C PRO A 87 -19.22 8.36 -0.44
N ALA A 88 -19.90 7.24 -0.62
CA ALA A 88 -21.23 7.01 -0.07
C ALA A 88 -21.30 7.03 1.46
N PHE A 89 -20.17 6.85 2.15
CA PHE A 89 -20.11 6.84 3.61
C PHE A 89 -19.76 8.21 4.20
N LEU A 90 -19.42 9.20 3.36
CA LEU A 90 -19.01 10.52 3.81
C LEU A 90 -20.22 11.40 4.10
N ASP A 91 -20.33 11.87 5.34
CA ASP A 91 -21.19 13.01 5.71
C ASP A 91 -20.47 14.36 5.40
N SER A 92 -21.22 15.45 5.53
CA SER A 92 -20.68 16.80 5.25
C SER A 92 -19.48 17.13 6.13
N ALA A 93 -19.50 16.78 7.41
CA ALA A 93 -18.43 17.08 8.36
C ALA A 93 -17.13 16.37 7.99
N ARG A 94 -17.21 15.09 7.61
CA ARG A 94 -16.03 14.32 7.13
C ARG A 94 -15.55 14.81 5.78
N CYS A 95 -16.46 15.16 4.86
CA CYS A 95 -16.08 15.79 3.59
C CYS A 95 -15.29 17.07 3.83
N ASP A 96 -15.77 17.98 4.68
CA ASP A 96 -15.09 19.25 4.96
C ASP A 96 -13.74 19.03 5.64
N SER A 97 -13.66 18.10 6.59
CA SER A 97 -12.41 17.74 7.25
C SER A 97 -11.39 17.18 6.26
N LEU A 98 -11.77 16.17 5.46
CA LEU A 98 -10.87 15.53 4.49
C LEU A 98 -10.42 16.49 3.38
N LYS A 99 -11.31 17.36 2.90
CA LYS A 99 -10.97 18.42 1.93
C LYS A 99 -9.95 19.40 2.50
N LYS A 100 -10.15 19.87 3.75
CA LYS A 100 -9.19 20.73 4.44
C LYS A 100 -7.84 20.01 4.59
N TRP A 101 -7.83 18.76 5.02
CA TRP A 101 -6.59 17.97 5.19
C TRP A 101 -5.88 17.72 3.86
N GLN A 102 -6.62 17.54 2.77
CA GLN A 102 -6.00 17.45 1.44
C GLN A 102 -5.21 18.72 1.10
N GLN A 103 -5.76 19.91 1.41
CA GLN A 103 -5.07 21.19 1.24
C GLN A 103 -3.84 21.32 2.15
N GLU A 104 -3.84 20.67 3.30
CA GLU A 104 -2.72 20.59 4.23
C GLU A 104 -1.69 19.51 3.85
N GLY A 105 -1.89 18.79 2.73
CA GLY A 105 -0.96 17.81 2.18
C GLY A 105 -1.22 16.37 2.61
N TYR A 106 -2.37 16.05 3.20
CA TYR A 106 -2.82 14.67 3.35
C TYR A 106 -3.28 14.11 2.02
N GLY A 107 -3.06 12.81 1.81
CA GLY A 107 -3.50 12.12 0.59
C GLY A 107 -4.98 11.73 0.65
N ILE A 108 -5.61 11.69 -0.52
CA ILE A 108 -6.91 11.03 -0.73
C ILE A 108 -6.70 9.92 -1.76
N ALA A 109 -7.22 8.75 -1.47
CA ALA A 109 -7.28 7.60 -2.38
C ALA A 109 -8.74 7.16 -2.54
N LEU A 110 -9.05 6.43 -3.60
CA LEU A 110 -10.38 5.85 -3.79
C LEU A 110 -10.47 4.46 -3.14
N HIS A 111 -11.64 4.16 -2.57
CA HIS A 111 -11.95 2.84 -2.00
C HIS A 111 -13.33 2.33 -2.46
N SER A 112 -13.63 2.45 -3.79
CA SER A 112 -14.96 2.31 -4.38
C SER A 112 -15.93 3.40 -3.92
N TYR A 113 -17.02 3.56 -4.67
CA TYR A 113 -18.04 4.55 -4.33
C TYR A 113 -18.82 4.21 -3.06
N ASP A 114 -19.20 2.94 -2.90
CA ASP A 114 -20.06 2.42 -1.83
C ASP A 114 -19.51 1.14 -1.16
N HIS A 115 -18.19 0.93 -1.26
CA HIS A 115 -17.49 -0.26 -0.82
C HIS A 115 -17.97 -1.53 -1.55
N GLY A 116 -18.35 -1.37 -2.82
CA GLY A 116 -18.84 -2.47 -3.66
C GLY A 116 -17.82 -3.59 -3.84
N ARG A 117 -18.31 -4.83 -3.97
CA ARG A 117 -17.45 -6.03 -4.13
C ARG A 117 -16.99 -6.17 -5.59
N TRP A 118 -15.95 -5.46 -5.96
CA TRP A 118 -15.39 -5.47 -7.32
C TRP A 118 -14.94 -6.84 -7.84
N LYS A 119 -14.96 -7.88 -6.99
CA LYS A 119 -14.48 -9.22 -7.34
C LYS A 119 -15.13 -9.77 -8.63
N ASP A 120 -16.42 -9.55 -8.76
CA ASP A 120 -17.24 -10.13 -9.82
C ASP A 120 -17.59 -9.09 -10.90
N TRP A 121 -17.03 -7.88 -10.83
CA TRP A 121 -17.31 -6.79 -11.74
C TRP A 121 -16.47 -6.87 -13.02
N THR A 122 -17.04 -6.42 -14.11
CA THR A 122 -16.35 -6.17 -15.37
C THR A 122 -15.39 -4.98 -15.24
N LYS A 123 -14.52 -4.82 -16.22
CA LYS A 123 -13.65 -3.65 -16.30
C LYS A 123 -14.45 -2.35 -16.36
N GLU A 124 -15.52 -2.35 -17.15
CA GLU A 124 -16.39 -1.21 -17.42
C GLU A 124 -17.13 -0.77 -16.14
N GLU A 125 -17.62 -1.72 -15.35
CA GLU A 125 -18.24 -1.44 -14.05
C GLU A 125 -17.26 -0.82 -13.05
N VAL A 126 -16.02 -1.34 -12.96
CA VAL A 126 -15.00 -0.75 -12.12
C VAL A 126 -14.59 0.65 -12.57
N VAL A 127 -14.47 0.88 -13.89
CA VAL A 127 -14.20 2.22 -14.45
C VAL A 127 -15.33 3.18 -14.10
N SER A 128 -16.59 2.76 -14.24
CA SER A 128 -17.76 3.56 -13.89
C SER A 128 -17.80 3.94 -12.42
N ASP A 129 -17.45 3.00 -11.52
CA ASP A 129 -17.37 3.26 -10.07
C ASP A 129 -16.27 4.27 -9.73
N ILE A 130 -15.09 4.14 -10.34
CA ILE A 130 -13.99 5.12 -10.19
C ILE A 130 -14.47 6.50 -10.64
N ASP A 131 -15.12 6.61 -11.81
CA ASP A 131 -15.61 7.88 -12.35
C ASP A 131 -16.68 8.50 -11.47
N ARG A 132 -17.61 7.70 -10.96
CA ARG A 132 -18.64 8.12 -10.00
C ARG A 132 -18.01 8.65 -8.71
N SER A 133 -17.00 7.97 -8.20
CA SER A 133 -16.26 8.37 -7.00
C SER A 133 -15.57 9.73 -7.19
N LEU A 134 -14.86 9.89 -8.32
CA LEU A 134 -14.19 11.14 -8.66
C LEU A 134 -15.17 12.29 -8.89
N ALA A 135 -16.32 12.03 -9.53
CA ALA A 135 -17.37 13.04 -9.73
C ALA A 135 -17.92 13.53 -8.40
N PHE A 136 -18.29 12.62 -7.49
CA PHE A 136 -18.76 12.96 -6.15
C PHE A 136 -17.76 13.83 -5.39
N LEU A 137 -16.48 13.48 -5.40
CA LEU A 137 -15.44 14.23 -4.70
C LEU A 137 -15.22 15.61 -5.33
N ARG A 138 -15.26 15.70 -6.66
CA ARG A 138 -15.13 16.99 -7.40
C ARG A 138 -16.26 17.94 -7.05
N GLU A 139 -17.51 17.47 -7.02
CA GLU A 139 -18.69 18.26 -6.66
C GLU A 139 -18.59 18.83 -5.24
N ARG A 140 -17.84 18.17 -4.36
CA ARG A 140 -17.59 18.63 -2.98
C ARG A 140 -16.31 19.44 -2.82
N GLY A 141 -15.64 19.77 -3.93
CA GLY A 141 -14.48 20.64 -3.94
C GLY A 141 -13.15 20.01 -3.59
N PHE A 142 -13.03 18.67 -3.70
CA PHE A 142 -11.73 18.01 -3.60
C PHE A 142 -10.88 18.23 -4.86
N GLU A 143 -9.57 18.27 -4.69
CA GLU A 143 -8.60 18.33 -5.79
C GLU A 143 -8.43 16.93 -6.41
N THR A 144 -9.36 16.54 -7.29
CA THR A 144 -9.40 15.20 -7.87
C THR A 144 -8.25 14.89 -8.81
N ASN A 145 -7.57 15.89 -9.36
CA ASN A 145 -6.35 15.73 -10.14
C ASN A 145 -5.14 15.23 -9.30
N LYS A 146 -5.20 15.34 -7.99
CA LYS A 146 -4.21 14.79 -7.04
C LYS A 146 -4.54 13.36 -6.60
N ILE A 147 -5.75 12.85 -6.94
CA ILE A 147 -6.18 11.50 -6.56
C ILE A 147 -5.73 10.52 -7.64
N ASN A 148 -4.69 9.77 -7.36
CA ASN A 148 -4.07 8.82 -8.28
C ASN A 148 -3.88 7.41 -7.70
N LEU A 149 -4.53 7.14 -6.56
CA LEU A 149 -4.46 5.87 -5.85
C LEU A 149 -5.83 5.23 -5.71
N VAL A 150 -5.88 3.92 -5.86
CA VAL A 150 -7.03 3.08 -5.58
C VAL A 150 -6.62 2.00 -4.58
N VAL A 151 -7.33 1.91 -3.47
CA VAL A 151 -7.33 0.76 -2.58
C VAL A 151 -8.52 -0.11 -2.98
N THR A 152 -8.26 -1.34 -3.38
CA THR A 152 -9.36 -2.20 -3.86
C THR A 152 -10.21 -2.71 -2.68
N PRO A 153 -11.55 -2.55 -2.70
CA PRO A 153 -12.41 -3.09 -1.65
C PRO A 153 -12.21 -4.60 -1.51
N GLY A 154 -12.12 -5.09 -0.26
CA GLY A 154 -11.87 -6.51 0.02
C GLY A 154 -10.54 -7.04 -0.57
N PHE A 155 -9.65 -6.15 -1.00
CA PHE A 155 -8.33 -6.46 -1.58
C PHE A 155 -8.37 -7.32 -2.84
N TYR A 156 -9.46 -7.33 -3.56
CA TYR A 156 -9.57 -8.09 -4.79
C TYR A 156 -8.60 -7.58 -5.86
N ASN A 157 -8.04 -8.52 -6.62
CA ASN A 157 -7.05 -8.25 -7.66
C ASN A 157 -7.34 -9.08 -8.92
N THR A 158 -8.50 -8.86 -9.52
CA THR A 158 -8.85 -9.51 -10.79
C THR A 158 -8.17 -8.80 -11.97
N ARG A 159 -8.13 -9.47 -13.14
CA ARG A 159 -7.65 -8.83 -14.38
C ARG A 159 -8.50 -7.61 -14.76
N ALA A 160 -9.81 -7.68 -14.53
CA ALA A 160 -10.73 -6.57 -14.79
C ALA A 160 -10.36 -5.34 -13.95
N ILE A 161 -10.16 -5.53 -12.63
CA ILE A 161 -9.77 -4.45 -11.70
C ILE A 161 -8.44 -3.82 -12.14
N ARG A 162 -7.40 -4.63 -12.36
CA ARG A 162 -6.09 -4.11 -12.78
C ARG A 162 -6.17 -3.31 -14.08
N SER A 163 -6.94 -3.83 -15.05
CA SER A 163 -7.14 -3.15 -16.33
C SER A 163 -7.90 -1.84 -16.19
N ALA A 164 -8.94 -1.79 -15.35
CA ALA A 164 -9.71 -0.58 -15.06
C ALA A 164 -8.85 0.50 -14.42
N VAL A 165 -8.13 0.16 -13.34
CA VAL A 165 -7.24 1.10 -12.63
C VAL A 165 -6.14 1.62 -13.55
N ALA A 166 -5.52 0.74 -14.37
CA ALA A 166 -4.51 1.14 -15.34
C ALA A 166 -5.09 2.06 -16.43
N THR A 167 -6.32 1.80 -16.93
CA THR A 167 -7.00 2.67 -17.89
C THR A 167 -7.21 4.09 -17.35
N LYS A 168 -7.40 4.24 -16.03
CA LYS A 168 -7.52 5.54 -15.37
C LYS A 168 -6.17 6.18 -15.03
N GLY A 169 -5.03 5.54 -15.39
CA GLY A 169 -3.69 6.02 -15.06
C GLY A 169 -3.38 6.03 -13.56
N MET A 170 -4.13 5.26 -12.78
CA MET A 170 -4.01 5.23 -11.31
C MET A 170 -3.11 4.09 -10.85
N LYS A 171 -2.60 4.19 -9.64
CA LYS A 171 -1.88 3.11 -8.93
C LYS A 171 -2.84 2.34 -8.03
N MET A 172 -2.54 1.06 -7.82
CA MET A 172 -3.39 0.16 -7.05
C MET A 172 -2.66 -0.34 -5.80
N ILE A 173 -3.36 -0.32 -4.66
CA ILE A 173 -2.90 -0.93 -3.43
C ILE A 173 -3.65 -2.23 -3.20
N MET A 174 -2.89 -3.28 -2.92
CA MET A 174 -3.35 -4.66 -2.81
C MET A 174 -3.20 -5.20 -1.39
N GLY A 175 -3.93 -6.26 -1.08
CA GLY A 175 -3.75 -7.05 0.14
C GLY A 175 -2.53 -7.98 0.09
N ALA A 176 -1.42 -7.51 -0.43
CA ALA A 176 -0.18 -8.27 -0.56
C ALA A 176 0.82 -7.84 0.52
N ASN A 177 1.25 -8.78 1.37
CA ASN A 177 2.18 -8.53 2.48
C ASN A 177 3.63 -8.45 1.97
N VAL A 178 3.94 -7.41 1.21
CA VAL A 178 5.29 -7.18 0.66
C VAL A 178 5.73 -5.75 0.84
N VAL A 179 7.04 -5.55 1.01
CA VAL A 179 7.69 -4.25 0.84
C VAL A 179 7.90 -4.02 -0.66
N ASN A 180 7.46 -2.87 -1.15
CA ASN A 180 7.59 -2.53 -2.56
C ASN A 180 9.02 -2.12 -2.89
N PRO A 181 9.51 -2.37 -4.13
CA PRO A 181 10.88 -2.00 -4.49
C PRO A 181 11.11 -0.48 -4.43
N ASP A 182 10.15 0.29 -4.92
CA ASP A 182 10.11 1.76 -4.88
C ASP A 182 8.67 2.26 -5.18
N THR A 183 8.52 3.54 -5.42
CA THR A 183 7.22 4.17 -5.70
C THR A 183 6.85 4.21 -7.19
N THR A 184 7.67 3.70 -8.08
CA THR A 184 7.43 3.78 -9.54
C THR A 184 6.55 2.66 -10.06
N THR A 185 6.46 1.53 -9.33
CA THR A 185 5.52 0.45 -9.67
C THR A 185 4.06 0.93 -9.64
N SER A 186 3.22 0.33 -10.47
CA SER A 186 1.78 0.65 -10.55
C SER A 186 0.92 -0.10 -9.53
N GLN A 187 1.48 -1.14 -8.91
CA GLN A 187 0.80 -1.97 -7.92
C GLN A 187 1.68 -2.06 -6.67
N TRP A 188 1.08 -1.78 -5.52
CA TRP A 188 1.78 -1.78 -4.24
C TRP A 188 1.13 -2.77 -3.27
N GLY A 189 1.98 -3.55 -2.60
CA GLY A 189 1.60 -4.30 -1.41
C GLY A 189 1.63 -3.42 -0.17
N ARG A 190 1.01 -3.88 0.90
CA ARG A 190 0.97 -3.17 2.18
C ARG A 190 1.08 -4.09 3.38
N LEU A 191 1.57 -3.54 4.47
CA LEU A 191 1.62 -4.15 5.79
C LEU A 191 0.46 -3.62 6.61
N PHE A 192 -0.42 -4.50 7.09
CA PHE A 192 -1.52 -4.09 7.95
C PHE A 192 -1.06 -3.91 9.39
N ILE A 193 -1.40 -2.77 9.99
CA ILE A 193 -1.20 -2.52 11.42
C ILE A 193 -2.51 -2.84 12.14
N LYS A 194 -2.48 -3.87 12.97
CA LYS A 194 -3.59 -4.36 13.77
C LYS A 194 -3.20 -4.48 15.24
N LYS A 195 -4.16 -4.81 16.11
CA LYS A 195 -3.90 -5.10 17.54
C LYS A 195 -2.86 -6.21 17.76
N GLU A 196 -2.87 -7.22 16.89
CA GLU A 196 -1.97 -8.37 16.99
C GLU A 196 -0.60 -8.13 16.35
N THR A 197 -0.39 -6.98 15.70
CA THR A 197 0.88 -6.67 15.03
C THR A 197 2.04 -6.74 16.02
N ASP A 198 3.05 -7.52 15.69
CA ASP A 198 4.30 -7.61 16.43
C ASP A 198 5.20 -6.43 16.04
N ILE A 199 5.56 -5.62 17.03
CA ILE A 199 6.36 -4.41 16.83
C ILE A 199 7.81 -4.75 16.47
N ASP A 200 8.40 -5.77 17.10
CA ASP A 200 9.80 -6.15 16.84
C ASP A 200 9.96 -6.80 15.47
N GLU A 201 9.01 -7.67 15.06
CA GLU A 201 8.98 -8.20 13.70
C GLU A 201 8.85 -7.05 12.69
N THR A 202 7.93 -6.11 12.93
CA THR A 202 7.72 -4.94 12.06
C THR A 202 8.96 -4.08 11.98
N ARG A 203 9.64 -3.80 13.10
CA ARG A 203 10.92 -3.09 13.14
C ARG A 203 11.97 -3.79 12.27
N GLY A 204 12.07 -5.11 12.37
CA GLY A 204 12.96 -5.90 11.52
C GLY A 204 12.66 -5.75 10.02
N VAL A 205 11.38 -5.71 9.65
CA VAL A 205 10.96 -5.45 8.26
C VAL A 205 11.37 -4.05 7.81
N LEU A 206 11.16 -3.04 8.65
CA LEU A 206 11.49 -1.65 8.34
C LEU A 206 13.00 -1.44 8.16
N LEU A 207 13.84 -2.08 8.99
CA LEU A 207 15.29 -2.02 8.85
C LEU A 207 15.74 -2.63 7.52
N ARG A 208 15.19 -3.79 7.13
CA ARG A 208 15.47 -4.40 5.82
C ARG A 208 14.96 -3.54 4.67
N ALA A 209 13.79 -2.89 4.84
CA ALA A 209 13.28 -1.96 3.84
C ALA A 209 14.20 -0.75 3.66
N LYS A 210 14.74 -0.20 4.75
CA LYS A 210 15.75 0.87 4.70
C LYS A 210 17.00 0.42 3.94
N GLU A 211 17.58 -0.71 4.29
CA GLU A 211 18.77 -1.27 3.65
C GLU A 211 18.56 -1.45 2.14
N LYS A 212 17.41 -2.01 1.77
CA LYS A 212 17.03 -2.21 0.37
C LYS A 212 16.48 -0.95 -0.30
N LYS A 213 16.46 0.21 0.34
CA LYS A 213 15.83 1.45 -0.15
C LYS A 213 14.40 1.20 -0.63
N GLY A 214 13.64 0.38 0.07
CA GLY A 214 12.28 -0.04 -0.28
C GLY A 214 11.23 1.00 0.08
N PHE A 215 10.02 0.79 -0.43
CA PHE A 215 8.84 1.58 -0.12
C PHE A 215 7.83 0.74 0.66
N VAL A 216 7.53 1.14 1.88
CA VAL A 216 6.60 0.46 2.78
C VAL A 216 5.26 1.20 2.79
N VAL A 217 4.18 0.50 2.47
CA VAL A 217 2.83 1.01 2.68
C VAL A 217 2.27 0.35 3.93
N PHE A 218 1.88 1.15 4.91
CA PHE A 218 1.11 0.70 6.07
C PHE A 218 -0.37 0.89 5.81
N GLY A 219 -1.16 -0.11 6.17
CA GLY A 219 -2.62 -0.05 6.11
C GLY A 219 -3.24 -0.09 7.50
N THR A 220 -4.30 0.67 7.73
CA THR A 220 -5.12 0.61 8.93
C THR A 220 -6.60 0.60 8.56
N HIS A 221 -7.42 0.06 9.47
CA HIS A 221 -8.88 0.22 9.48
C HIS A 221 -9.27 0.94 10.78
N SER A 222 -9.02 2.24 10.86
CA SER A 222 -9.24 3.01 12.09
C SER A 222 -10.71 3.04 12.52
N SER A 223 -11.62 2.72 11.61
CA SER A 223 -13.07 2.64 11.84
C SER A 223 -13.54 1.31 12.41
N ILE A 224 -12.65 0.31 12.51
CA ILE A 224 -12.95 -1.02 13.06
C ILE A 224 -12.23 -1.15 14.42
N PRO A 225 -12.89 -0.86 15.56
CA PRO A 225 -12.24 -0.83 16.88
C PRO A 225 -11.57 -2.15 17.28
N ASP A 226 -12.11 -3.28 16.81
CA ASP A 226 -11.56 -4.60 17.14
C ASP A 226 -10.26 -4.91 16.41
N GLU A 227 -10.02 -4.27 15.27
CA GLU A 227 -8.77 -4.44 14.50
C GLU A 227 -7.76 -3.34 14.79
N PHE A 228 -8.19 -2.12 15.04
CA PHE A 228 -7.33 -0.95 15.13
C PHE A 228 -6.63 -0.82 16.48
N SER A 229 -5.33 -0.50 16.44
CA SER A 229 -4.55 -0.07 17.60
C SER A 229 -3.85 1.27 17.31
N ALA A 230 -4.31 2.31 17.99
CA ALA A 230 -3.74 3.64 17.89
C ALA A 230 -2.29 3.68 18.39
N GLU A 231 -2.00 2.96 19.49
CA GLU A 231 -0.67 2.89 20.11
C GLU A 231 0.35 2.25 19.15
N LYS A 232 0.02 1.07 18.61
CA LYS A 232 0.90 0.39 17.66
C LYS A 232 1.08 1.17 16.37
N THR A 233 0.02 1.83 15.89
CA THR A 233 0.11 2.70 14.71
C THR A 233 1.10 3.83 14.96
N GLU A 234 0.96 4.53 16.08
CA GLU A 234 1.86 5.62 16.45
C GLU A 234 3.30 5.13 16.62
N GLU A 235 3.51 4.01 17.33
CA GLU A 235 4.82 3.44 17.55
C GLU A 235 5.51 3.04 16.23
N ILE A 236 4.82 2.34 15.35
CA ILE A 236 5.37 1.93 14.04
C ILE A 236 5.76 3.14 13.20
N LEU A 237 4.92 4.19 13.17
CA LEU A 237 5.24 5.42 12.44
C LEU A 237 6.45 6.14 13.04
N ARG A 238 6.58 6.18 14.37
CA ARG A 238 7.77 6.73 15.03
C ARG A 238 9.02 5.94 14.68
N ILE A 239 8.96 4.60 14.71
CA ILE A 239 10.06 3.75 14.29
C ILE A 239 10.45 4.03 12.84
N ALA A 240 9.49 4.04 11.91
CA ALA A 240 9.75 4.31 10.50
C ALA A 240 10.45 5.66 10.29
N HIS A 241 9.99 6.70 10.99
CA HIS A 241 10.58 8.04 10.95
C HIS A 241 11.99 8.06 11.56
N GLN A 242 12.18 7.49 12.74
CA GLN A 242 13.46 7.45 13.46
C GLN A 242 14.56 6.73 12.71
N ILE A 243 14.25 5.63 12.04
CA ILE A 243 15.23 4.91 11.22
C ILE A 243 15.51 5.58 9.87
N GLY A 244 14.83 6.67 9.55
CA GLY A 244 15.08 7.50 8.38
C GLY A 244 14.39 7.04 7.10
N LEU A 245 13.23 6.36 7.19
CA LEU A 245 12.33 6.24 6.05
C LEU A 245 11.64 7.59 5.83
N LYS A 246 11.66 8.08 4.59
CA LYS A 246 10.99 9.33 4.24
C LYS A 246 9.50 9.11 4.01
N LEU A 247 8.67 10.05 4.41
CA LEU A 247 7.26 10.07 4.04
C LEU A 247 7.13 10.30 2.54
N LYS A 248 6.24 9.51 1.93
CA LYS A 248 5.82 9.72 0.55
C LYS A 248 4.63 10.67 0.51
#